data_200cd0ef75a6e8fffafeab872f8b0a58
#
_entry.id   200cd0ef75a6e8fffafeab872f8b0a58
#
_cell.length_a   1.000
_cell.length_b   1.000
_cell.length_c   1.000
_cell.angle_alpha   90.00
_cell.angle_beta   90.00
_cell.angle_gamma   90.00
#
_symmetry.space_group_name_H-M   'P 1'
#
loop_
_entity.id
_entity.type
_entity.pdbx_description
1 polymer ?
#
loop_
_entity_poly.entity_id
_entity_poly.type
_entity_poly.pdbx_seq_one_letter_code
_entity_poly.pdbx_strand_id
1 'polypeptide(L)'
;ESGWFVDFSNTNGANSFVYRVVETTNASLAAASPSDFNAGSNRFTQNTTNLDASKFHDDIFAGLNVAFGAEYRVEHYIIEEGAENSYTTYDEFGVPTIGAAPGATNALGESLPGTSQVFGGFTPQNATDEFRNSIGVYVDTEADFTENFLVSLALRYEDYSDFGSTFNYKIASRLKATENINIRAAFSTGFRAPSLHQQFFSRSSTVFNASGIAEEVGLFRNNSQAAKLLGIEELKEETSQSLSIGATSRFDGGFSLTVDAYHIIIDDRIVLSGKFTDGGDPILEAIFRAAGAGKAQFLANAVDTKNYGLDIVAGYNFDFFGDYKLNNSLAATFSKTEVTNINVPELIENAGLSGDFFDGQEEAFLTIAQPRTKLNLTNSLINDKWAFTLRNVFYGEVTDPDELGGQSRFEGATINDNAIYGGKLITDFSVSNNISESTTVTIGANNIFDVYPDDNRPGSQSNASFPYSRRTSQFGFTGRYVFARLSFMLQ
;
A
#
# COMPACT_ATOMS: atom_id res chain seq x y z
N GLU A 1 -34.14 25.98 -20.23
CA GLU A 1 -33.13 25.20 -19.44
C GLU A 1 -32.18 24.52 -20.41
N SER A 2 -30.85 24.72 -20.28
CA SER A 2 -29.86 24.23 -21.26
C SER A 2 -29.60 22.72 -21.18
N GLY A 3 -30.12 22.03 -20.14
CA GLY A 3 -29.87 20.62 -19.86
C GLY A 3 -28.44 20.29 -19.42
N TRP A 4 -27.60 21.30 -19.18
CA TRP A 4 -26.26 21.11 -18.60
C TRP A 4 -26.36 20.99 -17.09
N PHE A 5 -25.68 19.97 -16.54
CA PHE A 5 -25.32 19.88 -15.14
C PHE A 5 -23.90 20.43 -14.99
N VAL A 6 -23.71 21.35 -14.04
CA VAL A 6 -22.39 21.96 -13.73
C VAL A 6 -22.14 21.81 -12.25
N ASP A 7 -20.98 21.28 -11.89
CA ASP A 7 -20.52 21.13 -10.52
C ASP A 7 -19.22 21.91 -10.32
N PHE A 8 -19.14 22.60 -9.19
CA PHE A 8 -17.93 23.23 -8.70
C PHE A 8 -17.67 22.76 -7.30
N SER A 9 -16.50 22.21 -7.06
CA SER A 9 -16.12 21.71 -5.75
C SER A 9 -14.71 22.12 -5.36
N ASN A 10 -14.49 22.33 -4.06
CA ASN A 10 -13.18 22.52 -3.47
C ASN A 10 -13.05 21.64 -2.24
N THR A 11 -12.03 20.80 -2.22
CA THR A 11 -11.76 19.85 -1.13
C THR A 11 -10.41 20.13 -0.51
N ASN A 12 -10.38 20.24 0.83
CA ASN A 12 -9.15 20.37 1.60
C ASN A 12 -8.96 19.12 2.47
N GLY A 13 -7.77 18.54 2.41
CA GLY A 13 -7.35 17.45 3.27
C GLY A 13 -6.05 17.78 4.00
N ALA A 14 -5.92 17.31 5.24
CA ALA A 14 -4.68 17.41 6.01
C ALA A 14 -4.46 16.13 6.80
N ASN A 15 -3.20 15.68 6.82
CA ASN A 15 -2.73 14.60 7.67
C ASN A 15 -1.47 15.07 8.38
N SER A 16 -1.41 14.90 9.71
CA SER A 16 -0.27 15.33 10.51
C SER A 16 0.05 14.29 11.57
N PHE A 17 1.32 13.92 11.66
CA PHE A 17 1.87 13.04 12.66
C PHE A 17 2.91 13.78 13.48
N VAL A 18 2.73 13.83 14.79
CA VAL A 18 3.73 14.31 15.75
C VAL A 18 4.29 13.09 16.47
N TYR A 19 5.60 12.94 16.41
CA TYR A 19 6.30 11.80 17.00
C TYR A 19 6.80 12.17 18.38
N ARG A 20 6.25 11.52 19.41
CA ARG A 20 6.68 11.62 20.78
C ARG A 20 7.10 10.24 21.27
N VAL A 21 8.34 10.12 21.71
CA VAL A 21 8.89 8.87 22.23
C VAL A 21 9.02 8.99 23.75
N VAL A 22 8.30 8.15 24.46
CA VAL A 22 8.20 8.20 25.93
C VAL A 22 8.73 6.92 26.57
N GLU A 23 9.09 7.00 27.86
CA GLU A 23 9.63 5.88 28.63
C GLU A 23 10.85 5.24 27.95
N THR A 24 11.71 6.07 27.37
CA THR A 24 12.91 5.68 26.66
C THR A 24 14.10 6.54 27.12
N THR A 25 15.26 6.34 26.52
CA THR A 25 16.48 7.06 26.87
C THR A 25 17.32 7.30 25.62
N ASN A 26 18.13 8.34 25.63
CA ASN A 26 19.32 8.48 24.82
C ASN A 26 20.51 7.99 25.67
N ALA A 27 21.00 6.77 25.40
CA ALA A 27 21.99 6.14 26.26
C ALA A 27 23.32 6.89 26.31
N SER A 28 23.67 7.64 25.25
CA SER A 28 24.88 8.47 25.23
C SER A 28 24.86 9.64 26.23
N LEU A 29 23.65 10.07 26.68
CA LEU A 29 23.47 11.07 27.74
C LEU A 29 23.52 10.45 29.16
N ALA A 30 23.56 9.13 29.26
CA ALA A 30 23.55 8.41 30.53
C ALA A 30 22.46 8.92 31.51
N ALA A 31 22.82 9.29 32.75
CA ALA A 31 21.86 9.80 33.75
C ALA A 31 21.27 11.18 33.43
N ALA A 32 21.80 11.91 32.46
CA ALA A 32 21.27 13.19 31.99
C ALA A 32 20.21 13.03 30.90
N SER A 33 19.94 11.80 30.44
CA SER A 33 18.94 11.56 29.42
C SER A 33 17.53 11.89 29.91
N PRO A 34 16.73 12.68 29.15
CA PRO A 34 15.31 12.71 29.39
C PRO A 34 14.69 11.34 29.10
N SER A 35 13.47 11.12 29.58
CA SER A 35 12.66 9.91 29.28
C SER A 35 11.52 10.17 28.29
N ASP A 36 11.43 11.39 27.79
CA ASP A 36 10.38 11.88 26.89
C ASP A 36 11.01 12.79 25.84
N PHE A 37 10.81 12.46 24.57
CA PHE A 37 11.45 13.13 23.46
C PHE A 37 10.42 13.59 22.44
N ASN A 38 10.54 14.84 22.00
CA ASN A 38 9.94 15.28 20.74
C ASN A 38 10.83 14.79 19.61
N ALA A 39 10.35 13.84 18.83
CA ALA A 39 11.10 13.26 17.72
C ALA A 39 10.75 13.90 16.35
N GLY A 40 10.06 15.04 16.37
CA GLY A 40 9.68 15.80 15.18
C GLY A 40 8.27 15.49 14.69
N SER A 41 7.97 16.00 13.50
CA SER A 41 6.65 15.82 12.90
C SER A 41 6.74 15.63 11.39
N ASN A 42 5.71 15.06 10.79
CA ASN A 42 5.44 15.19 9.36
C ASN A 42 3.99 15.61 9.11
N ARG A 43 3.79 16.39 8.06
CA ARG A 43 2.50 16.92 7.68
C ARG A 43 2.35 16.90 6.17
N PHE A 44 1.20 16.44 5.71
CA PHE A 44 0.78 16.52 4.32
C PHE A 44 -0.56 17.25 4.24
N THR A 45 -0.66 18.23 3.35
CA THR A 45 -1.92 18.90 3.04
C THR A 45 -2.17 18.90 1.54
N GLN A 46 -3.44 18.83 1.17
CA GLN A 46 -3.89 18.87 -0.22
C GLN A 46 -5.12 19.75 -0.35
N ASN A 47 -5.12 20.61 -1.36
CA ASN A 47 -6.32 21.32 -1.81
C ASN A 47 -6.59 20.93 -3.26
N THR A 48 -7.81 20.54 -3.57
CA THR A 48 -8.25 20.18 -4.92
C THR A 48 -9.49 20.99 -5.26
N THR A 49 -9.44 21.69 -6.38
CA THR A 49 -10.57 22.44 -6.95
C THR A 49 -10.97 21.81 -8.27
N ASN A 50 -12.24 21.48 -8.44
CA ASN A 50 -12.80 20.90 -9.66
C ASN A 50 -13.90 21.79 -10.23
N LEU A 51 -13.97 21.81 -11.54
CA LEU A 51 -15.08 22.35 -12.31
C LEU A 51 -15.47 21.32 -13.37
N ASP A 52 -16.67 20.78 -13.26
CA ASP A 52 -17.16 19.71 -14.11
C ASP A 52 -18.46 20.12 -14.77
N ALA A 53 -18.65 19.73 -16.02
CA ALA A 53 -19.89 19.94 -16.74
C ALA A 53 -20.26 18.67 -17.51
N SER A 54 -21.54 18.31 -17.49
CA SER A 54 -22.05 17.18 -18.23
C SER A 54 -23.42 17.46 -18.82
N LYS A 55 -23.72 16.77 -19.92
CA LYS A 55 -25.03 16.82 -20.56
C LYS A 55 -25.37 15.49 -21.19
N PHE A 56 -26.59 15.05 -20.98
CA PHE A 56 -27.17 13.92 -21.66
C PHE A 56 -28.01 14.40 -22.86
N HIS A 57 -27.86 13.76 -24.01
CA HIS A 57 -28.55 13.97 -25.25
C HIS A 57 -29.34 12.70 -25.57
N ASP A 58 -30.68 12.81 -25.49
CA ASP A 58 -31.62 11.72 -25.76
C ASP A 58 -31.95 11.56 -27.24
N ASP A 59 -31.57 12.56 -28.04
CA ASP A 59 -31.79 12.65 -29.49
C ASP A 59 -30.60 12.16 -30.33
N ILE A 60 -29.47 11.79 -29.68
CA ILE A 60 -28.26 11.29 -30.36
C ILE A 60 -28.08 9.81 -30.03
N PHE A 61 -28.15 8.95 -31.06
CA PHE A 61 -28.20 7.48 -30.93
C PHE A 61 -29.39 7.04 -30.04
N ALA A 62 -29.20 6.04 -29.17
CA ALA A 62 -30.15 5.70 -28.10
C ALA A 62 -29.87 6.48 -26.81
N GLY A 63 -28.86 7.36 -26.81
CA GLY A 63 -28.46 8.27 -25.78
C GLY A 63 -26.97 8.58 -25.87
N LEU A 64 -26.59 9.83 -25.64
CA LEU A 64 -25.19 10.28 -25.57
C LEU A 64 -24.99 11.14 -24.32
N ASN A 65 -24.12 10.71 -23.43
CA ASN A 65 -23.62 11.55 -22.35
C ASN A 65 -22.26 12.14 -22.74
N VAL A 66 -22.09 13.45 -22.54
CA VAL A 66 -20.81 14.14 -22.72
C VAL A 66 -20.48 14.84 -21.41
N ALA A 67 -19.27 14.62 -20.91
CA ALA A 67 -18.74 15.30 -19.74
C ALA A 67 -17.36 15.85 -20.04
N PHE A 68 -17.02 16.97 -19.44
CA PHE A 68 -15.68 17.54 -19.46
C PHE A 68 -15.45 18.34 -18.18
N GLY A 69 -14.20 18.46 -17.80
CA GLY A 69 -13.87 19.20 -16.59
C GLY A 69 -12.39 19.57 -16.50
N ALA A 70 -12.13 20.37 -15.49
CA ALA A 70 -10.78 20.80 -15.11
C ALA A 70 -10.58 20.62 -13.61
N GLU A 71 -9.38 20.20 -13.24
CA GLU A 71 -8.93 20.05 -11.86
C GLU A 71 -7.67 20.90 -11.65
N TYR A 72 -7.61 21.61 -10.53
CA TYR A 72 -6.38 22.22 -10.03
C TYR A 72 -6.11 21.70 -8.62
N ARG A 73 -4.90 21.14 -8.41
CA ARG A 73 -4.48 20.56 -7.14
C ARG A 73 -3.21 21.21 -6.64
N VAL A 74 -3.15 21.45 -5.34
CA VAL A 74 -1.94 21.88 -4.63
C VAL A 74 -1.70 20.88 -3.52
N GLU A 75 -0.48 20.38 -3.43
CA GLU A 75 0.00 19.50 -2.37
C GLU A 75 1.17 20.15 -1.65
N HIS A 76 1.25 19.96 -0.35
CA HIS A 76 2.31 20.51 0.49
C HIS A 76 2.73 19.46 1.51
N TYR A 77 4.04 19.19 1.57
CA TYR A 77 4.64 18.22 2.46
C TYR A 77 5.73 18.84 3.30
N ILE A 78 5.62 18.68 4.61
CA ILE A 78 6.54 19.24 5.60
C ILE A 78 7.06 18.11 6.49
N ILE A 79 8.38 18.09 6.74
CA ILE A 79 9.00 17.38 7.85
C ILE A 79 9.66 18.42 8.75
N GLU A 80 9.33 18.39 10.03
CA GLU A 80 9.96 19.21 11.06
C GLU A 80 10.93 18.37 11.89
N GLU A 81 12.09 18.92 12.21
CA GLU A 81 13.09 18.26 13.05
C GLU A 81 12.60 18.01 14.48
N GLY A 82 13.15 16.99 15.13
CA GLY A 82 12.94 16.72 16.54
C GLY A 82 13.78 17.62 17.45
N ALA A 83 13.62 17.42 18.75
CA ALA A 83 14.56 18.01 19.71
C ALA A 83 15.95 17.38 19.54
N GLU A 84 17.01 18.16 19.67
CA GLU A 84 18.41 17.73 19.42
C GLU A 84 18.76 16.42 20.16
N ASN A 85 18.34 16.28 21.41
CA ASN A 85 18.59 15.07 22.20
C ASN A 85 17.85 13.82 21.69
N SER A 86 16.89 13.98 20.76
CA SER A 86 16.18 12.86 20.16
C SER A 86 16.94 12.22 18.99
N TYR A 87 17.85 12.96 18.35
CA TYR A 87 18.56 12.49 17.15
C TYR A 87 20.09 12.58 17.23
N THR A 88 20.65 13.09 18.33
CA THR A 88 22.09 13.33 18.46
C THR A 88 22.74 12.28 19.38
N THR A 89 23.94 11.86 19.01
CA THR A 89 24.85 11.09 19.88
C THR A 89 25.77 12.08 20.61
N TYR A 90 26.06 11.81 21.90
CA TYR A 90 26.89 12.65 22.74
C TYR A 90 28.14 11.89 23.20
N ASP A 91 29.26 12.61 23.41
CA ASP A 91 30.46 12.06 24.00
C ASP A 91 30.34 11.93 25.53
N GLU A 92 31.41 11.46 26.20
CA GLU A 92 31.44 11.31 27.66
C GLU A 92 31.30 12.61 28.46
N PHE A 93 31.46 13.76 27.79
CA PHE A 93 31.32 15.08 28.38
C PHE A 93 29.94 15.70 28.08
N GLY A 94 29.06 14.98 27.37
CA GLY A 94 27.76 15.46 26.98
C GLY A 94 27.80 16.46 25.81
N VAL A 95 28.86 16.46 25.00
CA VAL A 95 29.00 17.29 23.82
C VAL A 95 28.49 16.49 22.59
N PRO A 96 27.69 17.11 21.70
CA PRO A 96 27.29 16.44 20.47
C PRO A 96 28.46 15.96 19.64
N THR A 97 28.43 14.68 19.24
CA THR A 97 29.46 14.12 18.35
C THR A 97 29.09 14.45 16.90
N ILE A 98 30.11 14.80 16.11
CA ILE A 98 29.93 15.09 14.67
C ILE A 98 30.55 13.94 13.87
N GLY A 99 29.77 13.33 13.01
CA GLY A 99 30.22 12.24 12.14
C GLY A 99 30.60 11.00 12.94
N ALA A 100 31.78 10.45 12.68
CA ALA A 100 32.29 9.20 13.28
C ALA A 100 33.00 9.39 14.62
N ALA A 101 32.89 10.55 15.24
CA ALA A 101 33.49 10.69 16.56
C ALA A 101 32.85 9.68 17.54
N PRO A 102 33.64 8.97 18.35
CA PRO A 102 33.09 8.00 19.28
C PRO A 102 32.17 8.72 20.27
N GLY A 103 30.95 8.17 20.43
CA GLY A 103 30.05 8.57 21.51
C GLY A 103 30.56 8.15 22.87
N ALA A 104 29.79 8.46 23.91
CA ALA A 104 30.03 7.95 25.25
C ALA A 104 30.16 6.42 25.25
N THR A 105 31.01 5.88 26.07
CA THR A 105 31.23 4.42 26.20
C THR A 105 30.77 3.91 27.56
N ASN A 106 30.39 2.64 27.61
CA ASN A 106 30.10 1.95 28.86
C ASN A 106 31.44 1.52 29.56
N ALA A 107 31.32 0.89 30.72
CA ALA A 107 32.48 0.42 31.48
C ALA A 107 33.33 -0.67 30.78
N LEU A 108 32.84 -1.26 29.69
CA LEU A 108 33.51 -2.23 28.84
C LEU A 108 34.20 -1.58 27.64
N GLY A 109 34.05 -0.25 27.47
CA GLY A 109 34.57 0.49 26.33
C GLY A 109 33.69 0.38 25.07
N GLU A 110 32.48 -0.14 25.17
CA GLU A 110 31.52 -0.23 24.06
C GLU A 110 30.78 1.10 23.90
N SER A 111 30.62 1.56 22.66
CA SER A 111 29.87 2.79 22.36
C SER A 111 28.43 2.68 22.82
N LEU A 112 27.94 3.67 23.54
CA LEU A 112 26.56 3.79 23.92
C LEU A 112 25.74 4.33 22.71
N PRO A 113 24.59 3.72 22.41
CA PRO A 113 23.77 4.19 21.32
C PRO A 113 23.25 5.60 21.61
N GLY A 114 23.41 6.48 20.62
CA GLY A 114 22.81 7.82 20.62
C GLY A 114 21.34 7.78 20.26
N THR A 115 20.74 8.91 20.10
CA THR A 115 19.34 9.14 19.74
C THR A 115 18.34 8.60 20.77
N SER A 116 17.08 8.98 20.70
CA SER A 116 16.03 8.32 21.48
C SER A 116 15.86 6.88 20.99
N GLN A 117 15.91 5.91 21.92
CA GLN A 117 15.81 4.50 21.56
C GLN A 117 14.42 4.18 21.03
N VAL A 118 14.31 3.16 20.16
CA VAL A 118 13.11 2.76 19.44
C VAL A 118 12.81 3.66 18.22
N PHE A 119 12.86 4.98 18.37
CA PHE A 119 12.59 5.92 17.28
C PHE A 119 13.49 7.16 17.43
N GLY A 120 14.60 7.20 16.70
CA GLY A 120 15.43 8.40 16.58
C GLY A 120 14.67 9.56 15.92
N GLY A 121 14.78 10.76 16.47
CA GLY A 121 14.11 11.94 15.93
C GLY A 121 14.58 12.33 14.54
N PHE A 122 13.74 13.05 13.80
CA PHE A 122 14.14 13.66 12.54
C PHE A 122 15.26 14.69 12.80
N THR A 123 16.30 14.61 12.00
CA THR A 123 17.43 15.53 12.03
C THR A 123 17.12 16.78 11.19
N PRO A 124 17.88 17.88 11.34
CA PRO A 124 17.78 19.03 10.43
C PRO A 124 17.94 18.68 8.95
N GLN A 125 18.74 17.63 8.62
CA GLN A 125 18.89 17.14 7.25
C GLN A 125 17.64 16.42 6.72
N ASN A 126 16.80 15.89 7.60
CA ASN A 126 15.53 15.28 7.22
C ASN A 126 14.44 16.33 7.01
N ALA A 127 14.58 17.54 7.59
CA ALA A 127 13.60 18.60 7.47
C ALA A 127 13.38 19.00 6.00
N THR A 128 12.14 19.27 5.65
CA THR A 128 11.76 19.66 4.28
C THR A 128 10.46 20.44 4.30
N ASP A 129 10.26 21.28 3.29
CA ASP A 129 9.05 22.06 3.07
C ASP A 129 8.84 22.19 1.56
N GLU A 130 8.02 21.27 0.99
CA GLU A 130 7.91 21.06 -0.45
C GLU A 130 6.48 21.16 -0.94
N PHE A 131 6.32 21.85 -2.05
CA PHE A 131 5.06 22.07 -2.74
C PHE A 131 5.04 21.43 -4.12
N ARG A 132 3.88 20.93 -4.50
CA ARG A 132 3.57 20.53 -5.87
C ARG A 132 2.21 21.08 -6.26
N ASN A 133 2.08 21.54 -7.49
CA ASN A 133 0.78 21.79 -8.09
C ASN A 133 0.60 21.00 -9.38
N SER A 134 -0.65 20.74 -9.73
CA SER A 134 -1.01 20.11 -10.99
C SER A 134 -2.30 20.70 -11.54
N ILE A 135 -2.40 20.72 -12.87
CA ILE A 135 -3.62 20.99 -13.59
C ILE A 135 -4.00 19.79 -14.44
N GLY A 136 -5.25 19.40 -14.40
CA GLY A 136 -5.81 18.33 -15.22
C GLY A 136 -7.01 18.82 -16.01
N VAL A 137 -7.16 18.34 -17.25
CA VAL A 137 -8.37 18.53 -18.04
C VAL A 137 -8.78 17.21 -18.65
N TYR A 138 -10.08 16.99 -18.75
CA TYR A 138 -10.60 15.76 -19.30
C TYR A 138 -11.84 15.96 -20.16
N VAL A 139 -12.09 15.02 -21.04
CA VAL A 139 -13.35 14.81 -21.72
C VAL A 139 -13.73 13.34 -21.63
N ASP A 140 -14.98 13.07 -21.34
CA ASP A 140 -15.57 11.73 -21.27
C ASP A 140 -16.86 11.71 -22.10
N THR A 141 -17.03 10.66 -22.88
CA THR A 141 -18.24 10.45 -23.69
C THR A 141 -18.72 9.01 -23.51
N GLU A 142 -20.02 8.84 -23.30
CA GLU A 142 -20.67 7.54 -23.25
C GLU A 142 -21.85 7.55 -24.21
N ALA A 143 -21.79 6.72 -25.24
CA ALA A 143 -22.78 6.61 -26.28
C ALA A 143 -23.47 5.25 -26.24
N ASP A 144 -24.77 5.25 -25.99
CA ASP A 144 -25.64 4.12 -26.27
C ASP A 144 -25.96 4.11 -27.79
N PHE A 145 -25.11 3.44 -28.59
CA PHE A 145 -25.31 3.35 -30.02
C PHE A 145 -26.65 2.67 -30.36
N THR A 146 -27.03 1.70 -29.54
CA THR A 146 -28.33 1.04 -29.54
C THR A 146 -28.75 0.73 -28.11
N GLU A 147 -29.97 0.32 -27.87
CA GLU A 147 -30.44 -0.16 -26.54
C GLU A 147 -29.57 -1.30 -25.97
N ASN A 148 -28.84 -2.01 -26.83
CA ASN A 148 -28.02 -3.18 -26.44
C ASN A 148 -26.53 -2.94 -26.50
N PHE A 149 -26.05 -1.84 -27.10
CA PHE A 149 -24.63 -1.63 -27.31
C PHE A 149 -24.19 -0.22 -26.92
N LEU A 150 -23.31 -0.14 -25.93
CA LEU A 150 -22.71 1.08 -25.39
C LEU A 150 -21.22 1.09 -25.64
N VAL A 151 -20.68 2.28 -25.96
CA VAL A 151 -19.24 2.57 -26.00
C VAL A 151 -18.95 3.84 -25.20
N SER A 152 -17.89 3.81 -24.40
CA SER A 152 -17.38 4.95 -23.65
C SER A 152 -15.95 5.25 -24.09
N LEU A 153 -15.64 6.55 -24.25
CA LEU A 153 -14.30 7.06 -24.52
C LEU A 153 -13.98 8.20 -23.56
N ALA A 154 -12.86 8.08 -22.84
CA ALA A 154 -12.34 9.12 -21.97
C ALA A 154 -10.92 9.51 -22.36
N LEU A 155 -10.61 10.80 -22.33
CA LEU A 155 -9.29 11.38 -22.54
C LEU A 155 -8.98 12.31 -21.38
N ARG A 156 -7.76 12.24 -20.83
CA ARG A 156 -7.30 13.10 -19.75
C ARG A 156 -5.86 13.53 -19.98
N TYR A 157 -5.61 14.82 -19.88
CA TYR A 157 -4.29 15.43 -19.85
C TYR A 157 -4.05 16.05 -18.49
N GLU A 158 -2.87 15.83 -17.92
CA GLU A 158 -2.43 16.42 -16.66
C GLU A 158 -1.01 16.95 -16.81
N ASP A 159 -0.73 18.08 -16.13
CA ASP A 159 0.58 18.68 -16.05
C ASP A 159 0.93 18.95 -14.58
N TYR A 160 2.08 18.44 -14.16
CA TYR A 160 2.60 18.52 -12.80
C TYR A 160 3.85 19.38 -12.76
N SER A 161 3.99 20.20 -11.71
CA SER A 161 5.11 21.14 -11.58
C SER A 161 6.48 20.48 -11.35
N ASP A 162 6.53 19.19 -11.01
CA ASP A 162 7.74 18.46 -10.64
C ASP A 162 8.23 17.47 -11.71
N PHE A 163 7.38 16.72 -12.36
CA PHE A 163 7.81 15.68 -13.32
C PHE A 163 7.25 15.84 -14.75
N GLY A 164 6.41 16.85 -14.99
CA GLY A 164 5.90 17.16 -16.34
C GLY A 164 4.49 16.64 -16.60
N SER A 165 4.18 16.36 -17.86
CA SER A 165 2.81 16.12 -18.31
C SER A 165 2.56 14.67 -18.71
N THR A 166 1.31 14.23 -18.52
CA THR A 166 0.83 12.91 -18.89
C THR A 166 -0.44 13.00 -19.74
N PHE A 167 -0.61 12.04 -20.64
CA PHE A 167 -1.83 11.90 -21.42
C PHE A 167 -2.36 10.46 -21.31
N ASN A 168 -3.59 10.33 -20.88
CA ASN A 168 -4.23 9.03 -20.64
C ASN A 168 -5.55 8.93 -21.39
N TYR A 169 -5.91 7.70 -21.75
CA TYR A 169 -7.15 7.42 -22.43
C TYR A 169 -7.77 6.10 -21.99
N LYS A 170 -9.08 6.00 -22.14
CA LYS A 170 -9.85 4.79 -21.88
C LYS A 170 -10.86 4.59 -23.00
N ILE A 171 -10.99 3.36 -23.45
CA ILE A 171 -12.11 2.90 -24.28
C ILE A 171 -12.77 1.72 -23.57
N ALA A 172 -14.10 1.75 -23.48
CA ALA A 172 -14.87 0.66 -22.89
C ALA A 172 -16.12 0.39 -23.70
N SER A 173 -16.60 -0.84 -23.63
CA SER A 173 -17.84 -1.25 -24.30
C SER A 173 -18.64 -2.19 -23.44
N ARG A 174 -19.98 -2.15 -23.62
CA ARG A 174 -20.94 -3.07 -23.03
C ARG A 174 -21.91 -3.54 -24.12
N LEU A 175 -22.05 -4.85 -24.23
CA LEU A 175 -23.01 -5.49 -25.11
C LEU A 175 -24.01 -6.29 -24.26
N LYS A 176 -25.30 -5.93 -24.34
CA LYS A 176 -26.41 -6.74 -23.84
C LYS A 176 -26.62 -7.88 -24.84
N ALA A 177 -25.96 -9.01 -24.62
CA ALA A 177 -25.98 -10.16 -25.53
C ALA A 177 -27.35 -10.87 -25.51
N THR A 178 -28.01 -10.90 -24.34
CA THR A 178 -29.38 -11.36 -24.13
C THR A 178 -30.03 -10.51 -23.03
N GLU A 179 -31.33 -10.74 -22.74
CA GLU A 179 -32.01 -10.05 -21.63
C GLU A 179 -31.29 -10.27 -20.26
N ASN A 180 -30.61 -11.38 -20.14
CA ASN A 180 -29.99 -11.80 -18.87
C ASN A 180 -28.46 -11.73 -18.86
N ILE A 181 -27.80 -11.47 -20.01
CA ILE A 181 -26.34 -11.53 -20.13
C ILE A 181 -25.80 -10.25 -20.75
N ASN A 182 -24.90 -9.59 -20.03
CA ASN A 182 -24.10 -8.49 -20.54
C ASN A 182 -22.62 -8.90 -20.60
N ILE A 183 -21.96 -8.52 -21.70
CA ILE A 183 -20.52 -8.66 -21.90
C ILE A 183 -19.93 -7.27 -21.88
N ARG A 184 -18.78 -7.11 -21.23
CA ARG A 184 -18.05 -5.86 -21.16
C ARG A 184 -16.57 -6.05 -21.47
N ALA A 185 -15.96 -5.04 -22.08
CA ALA A 185 -14.51 -4.98 -22.29
C ALA A 185 -14.05 -3.54 -22.08
N ALA A 186 -12.85 -3.37 -21.53
CA ALA A 186 -12.25 -2.07 -21.39
C ALA A 186 -10.72 -2.16 -21.57
N PHE A 187 -10.17 -1.13 -22.22
CA PHE A 187 -8.74 -0.87 -22.26
C PHE A 187 -8.51 0.56 -21.76
N SER A 188 -7.50 0.76 -20.93
CA SER A 188 -7.12 2.08 -20.44
C SER A 188 -5.61 2.18 -20.23
N THR A 189 -5.09 3.38 -20.41
CA THR A 189 -3.78 3.79 -19.88
C THR A 189 -4.00 4.55 -18.57
N GLY A 190 -2.98 4.61 -17.74
CA GLY A 190 -2.98 5.36 -16.50
C GLY A 190 -1.55 5.67 -16.06
N PHE A 191 -1.43 6.51 -15.04
CA PHE A 191 -0.15 6.82 -14.42
C PHE A 191 -0.33 6.99 -12.92
N ARG A 192 0.78 6.96 -12.19
CA ARG A 192 0.85 7.36 -10.78
C ARG A 192 2.03 8.29 -10.57
N ALA A 193 1.75 9.53 -10.22
CA ALA A 193 2.77 10.48 -9.82
C ALA A 193 3.52 9.98 -8.57
N PRO A 194 4.87 10.10 -8.49
CA PRO A 194 5.57 9.87 -7.24
C PRO A 194 5.03 10.82 -6.17
N SER A 195 4.65 10.30 -5.02
CA SER A 195 4.15 11.17 -3.95
C SER A 195 5.27 12.04 -3.39
N LEU A 196 4.93 13.22 -2.82
CA LEU A 196 5.93 14.06 -2.14
C LEU A 196 6.63 13.30 -0.99
N HIS A 197 5.94 12.35 -0.34
CA HIS A 197 6.56 11.45 0.63
C HIS A 197 7.64 10.56 0.00
N GLN A 198 7.39 10.00 -1.19
CA GLN A 198 8.37 9.16 -1.87
C GLN A 198 9.60 9.97 -2.31
N GLN A 199 9.41 11.22 -2.70
CA GLN A 199 10.49 12.08 -3.18
C GLN A 199 11.33 12.66 -2.04
N PHE A 200 10.69 13.08 -0.94
CA PHE A 200 11.30 13.95 0.06
C PHE A 200 11.42 13.36 1.46
N PHE A 201 10.83 12.19 1.74
CA PHE A 201 11.03 11.53 3.02
C PHE A 201 12.45 10.95 3.10
N SER A 202 13.13 11.25 4.19
CA SER A 202 14.43 10.65 4.52
C SER A 202 14.54 10.41 6.01
N ARG A 203 15.18 9.31 6.39
CA ARG A 203 15.37 8.94 7.79
C ARG A 203 16.37 7.81 7.93
N SER A 204 17.13 7.78 9.03
CA SER A 204 17.88 6.61 9.45
C SER A 204 17.09 5.80 10.48
N SER A 205 17.21 4.49 10.42
CA SER A 205 16.52 3.54 11.30
C SER A 205 17.45 2.40 11.68
N THR A 206 17.39 1.96 12.93
CA THR A 206 18.06 0.74 13.37
C THR A 206 17.25 -0.47 12.88
N VAL A 207 17.89 -1.33 12.11
CA VAL A 207 17.34 -2.60 11.64
C VAL A 207 18.21 -3.72 12.18
N PHE A 208 17.60 -4.78 12.69
CA PHE A 208 18.35 -5.95 13.11
C PHE A 208 18.52 -6.91 11.94
N ASN A 209 19.76 -7.30 11.64
CA ASN A 209 20.02 -8.34 10.66
C ASN A 209 19.64 -9.73 11.20
N ALA A 210 19.79 -10.76 10.39
CA ALA A 210 19.44 -12.13 10.77
C ALA A 210 20.23 -12.67 11.98
N SER A 211 21.43 -12.17 12.21
CA SER A 211 22.26 -12.52 13.37
C SER A 211 21.86 -11.73 14.63
N GLY A 212 20.81 -10.90 14.57
CA GLY A 212 20.38 -10.04 15.67
C GLY A 212 21.29 -8.83 15.90
N ILE A 213 22.19 -8.52 14.97
CA ILE A 213 23.09 -7.37 15.04
C ILE A 213 22.35 -6.14 14.53
N ALA A 214 22.40 -5.05 15.31
CA ALA A 214 21.81 -3.77 14.91
C ALA A 214 22.61 -3.14 13.76
N GLU A 215 21.92 -2.73 12.71
CA GLU A 215 22.46 -2.02 11.56
C GLU A 215 21.68 -0.71 11.38
N GLU A 216 22.37 0.39 11.21
CA GLU A 216 21.76 1.68 10.91
C GLU A 216 21.57 1.81 9.39
N VAL A 217 20.33 1.85 8.95
CA VAL A 217 19.96 1.99 7.52
C VAL A 217 19.32 3.34 7.29
N GLY A 218 19.90 4.12 6.40
CA GLY A 218 19.37 5.42 5.97
C GLY A 218 18.51 5.28 4.72
N LEU A 219 17.27 5.76 4.74
CA LEU A 219 16.50 6.05 3.55
C LEU A 219 16.87 7.46 3.07
N PHE A 220 17.49 7.54 1.92
CA PHE A 220 17.95 8.78 1.33
C PHE A 220 17.03 9.28 0.22
N ARG A 221 16.94 10.61 0.07
CA ARG A 221 16.23 11.23 -1.04
C ARG A 221 16.98 11.01 -2.36
N ASN A 222 16.25 10.92 -3.46
CA ASN A 222 16.87 10.72 -4.78
C ASN A 222 17.70 11.92 -5.27
N ASN A 223 17.43 13.11 -4.77
CA ASN A 223 18.25 14.30 -5.07
C ASN A 223 19.50 14.43 -4.18
N SER A 224 19.75 13.49 -3.26
CA SER A 224 20.91 13.49 -2.36
C SER A 224 22.21 13.22 -3.10
N GLN A 225 23.34 13.59 -2.45
CA GLN A 225 24.67 13.28 -2.98
C GLN A 225 24.93 11.77 -3.06
N ALA A 226 24.43 10.99 -2.10
CA ALA A 226 24.54 9.54 -2.10
C ALA A 226 23.82 8.92 -3.33
N ALA A 227 22.59 9.38 -3.62
CA ALA A 227 21.84 8.95 -4.79
C ALA A 227 22.59 9.23 -6.10
N LYS A 228 23.13 10.45 -6.24
CA LYS A 228 23.90 10.86 -7.42
C LYS A 228 25.18 10.05 -7.64
N LEU A 229 25.89 9.71 -6.56
CA LEU A 229 27.09 8.87 -6.64
C LEU A 229 26.79 7.42 -7.01
N LEU A 230 25.63 6.91 -6.61
CA LEU A 230 25.15 5.56 -6.95
C LEU A 230 24.38 5.54 -8.29
N GLY A 231 24.18 6.68 -8.95
CA GLY A 231 23.42 6.77 -10.19
C GLY A 231 21.93 6.56 -10.03
N ILE A 232 21.40 6.73 -8.81
CA ILE A 232 19.96 6.71 -8.54
C ILE A 232 19.35 8.02 -9.09
N GLU A 233 18.44 7.90 -10.02
CA GLU A 233 17.76 9.01 -10.65
C GLU A 233 16.64 9.59 -9.78
N GLU A 234 16.22 10.82 -10.08
CA GLU A 234 15.00 11.39 -9.50
C GLU A 234 13.77 10.59 -9.93
N LEU A 235 12.76 10.53 -9.07
CA LEU A 235 11.58 9.74 -9.35
C LEU A 235 10.75 10.39 -10.48
N LYS A 236 10.29 9.53 -11.39
CA LYS A 236 9.31 9.86 -12.43
C LYS A 236 8.00 9.11 -12.17
N GLU A 237 6.98 9.42 -12.95
CA GLU A 237 5.71 8.72 -12.88
C GLU A 237 5.84 7.24 -13.23
N GLU A 238 5.04 6.41 -12.56
CA GLU A 238 4.75 5.05 -13.02
C GLU A 238 3.68 5.12 -14.10
N THR A 239 3.80 4.35 -15.16
CA THR A 239 2.78 4.27 -16.19
C THR A 239 2.11 2.89 -16.20
N SER A 240 0.86 2.83 -16.65
CA SER A 240 0.13 1.57 -16.68
C SER A 240 -0.74 1.40 -17.92
N GLN A 241 -0.92 0.13 -18.30
CA GLN A 241 -1.88 -0.31 -19.31
C GLN A 241 -2.76 -1.40 -18.70
N SER A 242 -4.06 -1.25 -18.82
CA SER A 242 -5.03 -2.18 -18.25
C SER A 242 -6.01 -2.67 -19.32
N LEU A 243 -6.13 -3.98 -19.46
CA LEU A 243 -7.13 -4.64 -20.28
C LEU A 243 -8.02 -5.48 -19.38
N SER A 244 -9.34 -5.36 -19.53
CA SER A 244 -10.30 -6.20 -18.85
C SER A 244 -11.41 -6.67 -19.80
N ILE A 245 -11.88 -7.90 -19.54
CA ILE A 245 -13.05 -8.47 -20.20
C ILE A 245 -13.90 -9.18 -19.15
N GLY A 246 -15.20 -9.01 -19.19
CA GLY A 246 -16.09 -9.62 -18.21
C GLY A 246 -17.48 -9.89 -18.76
N ALA A 247 -18.19 -10.72 -18.02
CA ALA A 247 -19.59 -11.01 -18.27
C ALA A 247 -20.39 -10.97 -16.97
N THR A 248 -21.60 -10.43 -17.05
CA THR A 248 -22.56 -10.47 -15.95
C THR A 248 -23.83 -11.14 -16.41
N SER A 249 -24.40 -11.96 -15.55
CA SER A 249 -25.68 -12.61 -15.82
C SER A 249 -26.61 -12.52 -14.61
N ARG A 250 -27.89 -12.42 -14.87
CA ARG A 250 -28.93 -12.50 -13.85
C ARG A 250 -30.08 -13.33 -14.40
N PHE A 251 -30.37 -14.44 -13.76
CA PHE A 251 -31.40 -15.38 -14.20
C PHE A 251 -32.64 -15.29 -13.31
N ASP A 252 -33.77 -15.66 -13.88
CA ASP A 252 -34.98 -15.89 -13.12
C ASP A 252 -34.72 -16.99 -12.09
N GLY A 253 -35.27 -16.84 -10.88
CA GLY A 253 -34.99 -17.77 -9.78
C GLY A 253 -33.86 -17.33 -8.84
N GLY A 254 -33.34 -16.08 -8.98
CA GLY A 254 -32.46 -15.45 -8.00
C GLY A 254 -30.98 -15.74 -8.14
N PHE A 255 -30.55 -16.40 -9.22
CA PHE A 255 -29.13 -16.63 -9.50
C PHE A 255 -28.51 -15.46 -10.27
N SER A 256 -27.34 -15.01 -9.84
CA SER A 256 -26.51 -14.01 -10.54
C SER A 256 -25.06 -14.49 -10.60
N LEU A 257 -24.37 -14.14 -11.69
CA LEU A 257 -22.96 -14.46 -11.90
C LEU A 257 -22.26 -13.27 -12.56
N THR A 258 -21.11 -12.89 -12.02
CA THR A 258 -20.17 -11.96 -12.64
C THR A 258 -18.82 -12.63 -12.73
N VAL A 259 -18.19 -12.56 -13.88
CA VAL A 259 -16.83 -13.07 -14.13
C VAL A 259 -16.06 -11.98 -14.86
N ASP A 260 -14.91 -11.59 -14.31
CA ASP A 260 -14.02 -10.61 -14.91
C ASP A 260 -12.59 -11.16 -14.97
N ALA A 261 -11.98 -11.10 -16.13
CA ALA A 261 -10.56 -11.34 -16.32
C ALA A 261 -9.86 -10.01 -16.63
N TYR A 262 -8.66 -9.84 -16.09
CA TYR A 262 -7.87 -8.63 -16.30
C TYR A 262 -6.39 -8.92 -16.50
N HIS A 263 -5.73 -7.99 -17.20
CA HIS A 263 -4.28 -7.95 -17.39
C HIS A 263 -3.81 -6.50 -17.27
N ILE A 264 -2.90 -6.24 -16.33
CA ILE A 264 -2.37 -4.92 -16.03
C ILE A 264 -0.85 -4.97 -16.14
N ILE A 265 -0.29 -4.07 -16.92
CA ILE A 265 1.15 -3.82 -17.00
C ILE A 265 1.42 -2.51 -16.27
N ILE A 266 2.46 -2.47 -15.46
CA ILE A 266 2.94 -1.25 -14.81
C ILE A 266 4.43 -1.15 -15.10
N ASP A 267 4.81 -0.11 -15.83
CA ASP A 267 6.18 0.20 -16.16
C ASP A 267 6.72 1.26 -15.18
N ASP A 268 8.03 1.24 -14.96
CA ASP A 268 8.74 2.16 -14.07
C ASP A 268 8.17 2.21 -12.63
N ARG A 269 7.76 1.07 -12.09
CA ARG A 269 7.15 1.00 -10.76
C ARG A 269 8.14 1.41 -9.68
N ILE A 270 7.70 2.31 -8.80
CA ILE A 270 8.49 2.81 -7.68
C ILE A 270 8.47 1.78 -6.56
N VAL A 271 9.65 1.28 -6.22
CA VAL A 271 9.86 0.35 -5.11
C VAL A 271 11.01 0.82 -4.22
N LEU A 272 11.06 0.30 -3.00
CA LEU A 272 12.22 0.49 -2.12
C LEU A 272 13.36 -0.39 -2.65
N SER A 273 14.56 0.17 -2.75
CA SER A 273 15.75 -0.62 -3.09
C SER A 273 16.14 -1.56 -1.95
N GLY A 274 16.95 -2.54 -2.26
CA GLY A 274 17.74 -3.25 -1.25
C GLY A 274 18.69 -2.32 -0.49
N LYS A 275 19.56 -2.88 0.35
CA LYS A 275 20.43 -2.12 1.26
C LYS A 275 21.84 -2.05 0.72
N PHE A 276 22.22 -0.89 0.21
CA PHE A 276 23.59 -0.64 -0.26
C PHE A 276 24.56 -0.42 0.88
N THR A 277 25.72 -1.06 0.82
CA THR A 277 26.91 -0.68 1.60
C THR A 277 27.69 0.40 0.87
N ASP A 278 28.66 1.00 1.55
CA ASP A 278 29.58 1.97 0.92
C ASP A 278 30.53 1.34 -0.13
N GLY A 279 30.57 0.00 -0.21
CA GLY A 279 31.46 -0.72 -1.12
C GLY A 279 32.95 -0.44 -0.90
N GLY A 280 33.33 0.19 0.21
CA GLY A 280 34.67 0.66 0.51
C GLY A 280 35.00 2.02 -0.12
N ASP A 281 34.01 2.73 -0.66
CA ASP A 281 34.17 4.11 -1.13
C ASP A 281 34.16 5.08 0.06
N PRO A 282 35.29 5.80 0.34
CA PRO A 282 35.39 6.67 1.50
C PRO A 282 34.43 7.89 1.44
N ILE A 283 33.95 8.27 0.26
CA ILE A 283 33.00 9.37 0.11
C ILE A 283 31.61 8.87 0.52
N LEU A 284 31.19 7.71 0.03
CA LEU A 284 29.91 7.09 0.44
C LEU A 284 29.91 6.77 1.93
N GLU A 285 31.01 6.21 2.46
CA GLU A 285 31.16 5.96 3.90
C GLU A 285 30.94 7.23 4.70
N ALA A 286 31.59 8.33 4.32
CA ALA A 286 31.45 9.63 5.00
C ALA A 286 30.02 10.18 4.93
N ILE A 287 29.34 10.02 3.78
CA ILE A 287 27.94 10.49 3.59
C ILE A 287 26.99 9.65 4.45
N PHE A 288 27.10 8.32 4.42
CA PHE A 288 26.25 7.44 5.23
C PHE A 288 26.44 7.72 6.72
N ARG A 289 27.67 7.84 7.16
CA ARG A 289 28.02 8.14 8.55
C ARG A 289 27.52 9.52 9.00
N ALA A 290 27.58 10.53 8.14
CA ALA A 290 27.02 11.86 8.41
C ALA A 290 25.50 11.85 8.57
N ALA A 291 24.83 10.90 7.92
CA ALA A 291 23.40 10.67 8.05
C ALA A 291 23.05 9.69 9.21
N GLY A 292 24.04 9.26 10.01
CA GLY A 292 23.84 8.27 11.06
C GLY A 292 23.51 6.88 10.52
N ALA A 293 24.02 6.53 9.34
CA ALA A 293 23.73 5.27 8.68
C ALA A 293 25.03 4.51 8.35
N GLY A 294 24.97 3.18 8.34
CA GLY A 294 25.99 2.29 7.80
C GLY A 294 25.62 1.70 6.44
N LYS A 295 24.34 1.77 6.09
CA LYS A 295 23.80 1.33 4.80
C LYS A 295 22.79 2.35 4.27
N ALA A 296 22.58 2.37 2.96
CA ALA A 296 21.62 3.24 2.29
C ALA A 296 20.52 2.44 1.59
N GLN A 297 19.32 3.01 1.57
CA GLN A 297 18.20 2.59 0.73
C GLN A 297 17.63 3.80 0.00
N PHE A 298 17.01 3.54 -1.15
CA PHE A 298 16.37 4.56 -1.98
C PHE A 298 15.01 4.05 -2.46
N LEU A 299 14.10 4.96 -2.73
CA LEU A 299 12.96 4.67 -3.60
C LEU A 299 13.42 4.88 -5.05
N ALA A 300 13.10 3.97 -5.96
CA ALA A 300 13.53 4.05 -7.34
C ALA A 300 12.45 3.50 -8.28
N ASN A 301 12.39 4.03 -9.51
CA ASN A 301 11.61 3.45 -10.60
C ASN A 301 12.34 2.19 -11.11
N ALA A 302 12.34 1.15 -10.30
CA ALA A 302 13.28 0.04 -10.43
C ALA A 302 12.73 -1.15 -11.21
N VAL A 303 11.41 -1.31 -11.33
CA VAL A 303 10.86 -2.56 -11.88
C VAL A 303 9.66 -2.33 -12.78
N ASP A 304 9.52 -3.19 -13.78
CA ASP A 304 8.30 -3.34 -14.55
C ASP A 304 7.57 -4.60 -14.07
N THR A 305 6.26 -4.51 -13.98
CA THR A 305 5.44 -5.62 -13.48
C THR A 305 4.25 -5.88 -14.38
N LYS A 306 3.79 -7.13 -14.41
CA LYS A 306 2.48 -7.49 -14.94
C LYS A 306 1.66 -8.18 -13.86
N ASN A 307 0.39 -7.84 -13.81
CA ASN A 307 -0.60 -8.48 -12.96
C ASN A 307 -1.75 -8.99 -13.82
N TYR A 308 -2.16 -10.22 -13.61
CA TYR A 308 -3.33 -10.78 -14.26
C TYR A 308 -4.12 -11.62 -13.29
N GLY A 309 -5.43 -11.64 -13.50
CA GLY A 309 -6.29 -12.35 -12.59
C GLY A 309 -7.69 -12.58 -13.14
N LEU A 310 -8.44 -13.30 -12.31
CA LEU A 310 -9.84 -13.66 -12.54
C LEU A 310 -10.62 -13.42 -11.25
N ASP A 311 -11.68 -12.61 -11.37
CA ASP A 311 -12.64 -12.38 -10.30
C ASP A 311 -13.98 -13.02 -10.67
N ILE A 312 -14.56 -13.76 -9.72
CA ILE A 312 -15.85 -14.42 -9.86
C ILE A 312 -16.73 -14.01 -8.68
N VAL A 313 -17.92 -13.50 -8.96
CA VAL A 313 -18.94 -13.25 -7.94
C VAL A 313 -20.21 -13.97 -8.35
N ALA A 314 -20.66 -14.89 -7.51
CA ALA A 314 -21.92 -15.62 -7.71
C ALA A 314 -22.86 -15.36 -6.53
N GLY A 315 -24.11 -15.03 -6.84
CA GLY A 315 -25.18 -14.82 -5.88
C GLY A 315 -26.32 -15.81 -6.13
N TYR A 316 -26.90 -16.34 -5.07
CA TYR A 316 -28.13 -17.13 -5.19
C TYR A 316 -29.03 -16.88 -4.00
N ASN A 317 -30.20 -16.30 -4.28
CA ASN A 317 -31.17 -15.89 -3.28
C ASN A 317 -32.48 -16.61 -3.54
N PHE A 318 -33.05 -17.25 -2.52
CA PHE A 318 -34.31 -17.98 -2.63
C PHE A 318 -35.07 -18.04 -1.31
N ASP A 319 -36.38 -18.26 -1.38
CA ASP A 319 -37.21 -18.53 -0.22
C ASP A 319 -36.90 -19.93 0.30
N PHE A 320 -36.48 -20.04 1.58
CA PHE A 320 -35.93 -21.28 2.13
C PHE A 320 -36.97 -22.07 2.91
N PHE A 321 -37.48 -21.51 4.01
CA PHE A 321 -38.47 -22.17 4.87
C PHE A 321 -39.31 -21.12 5.59
N GLY A 322 -40.64 -21.25 5.52
CA GLY A 322 -41.58 -20.28 6.09
C GLY A 322 -41.37 -18.89 5.48
N ASP A 323 -41.09 -17.91 6.30
CA ASP A 323 -40.80 -16.51 5.92
C ASP A 323 -39.30 -16.20 5.77
N TYR A 324 -38.43 -17.22 5.90
CA TYR A 324 -36.98 -17.03 5.75
C TYR A 324 -36.54 -17.02 4.29
N LYS A 325 -35.64 -16.09 3.99
CA LYS A 325 -34.91 -16.00 2.72
C LYS A 325 -33.45 -16.37 2.97
N LEU A 326 -32.90 -17.25 2.11
CA LEU A 326 -31.49 -17.59 2.13
C LEU A 326 -30.77 -16.83 1.00
N ASN A 327 -29.86 -15.95 1.40
CA ASN A 327 -29.01 -15.19 0.50
C ASN A 327 -27.59 -15.78 0.57
N ASN A 328 -27.09 -16.26 -0.57
CA ASN A 328 -25.75 -16.81 -0.69
C ASN A 328 -24.94 -15.92 -1.62
N SER A 329 -23.70 -15.63 -1.23
CA SER A 329 -22.75 -14.88 -2.06
C SER A 329 -21.39 -15.56 -1.97
N LEU A 330 -20.85 -15.90 -3.14
CA LEU A 330 -19.48 -16.39 -3.31
C LEU A 330 -18.70 -15.32 -4.07
N ALA A 331 -17.60 -14.81 -3.50
CA ALA A 331 -16.61 -14.03 -4.21
C ALA A 331 -15.29 -14.80 -4.24
N ALA A 332 -14.69 -14.93 -5.41
CA ALA A 332 -13.43 -15.62 -5.62
C ALA A 332 -12.49 -14.74 -6.44
N THR A 333 -11.28 -14.52 -5.95
CA THR A 333 -10.21 -13.81 -6.63
C THR A 333 -9.02 -14.75 -6.81
N PHE A 334 -8.53 -14.83 -8.04
CA PHE A 334 -7.28 -15.48 -8.42
C PHE A 334 -6.41 -14.45 -9.10
N SER A 335 -5.24 -14.15 -8.56
CA SER A 335 -4.34 -13.14 -9.13
C SER A 335 -2.88 -13.56 -9.08
N LYS A 336 -2.09 -13.08 -10.02
CA LYS A 336 -0.65 -13.28 -10.04
C LYS A 336 0.04 -12.02 -10.52
N THR A 337 1.02 -11.56 -9.75
CA THR A 337 1.96 -10.50 -10.14
C THR A 337 3.30 -11.11 -10.48
N GLU A 338 3.92 -10.64 -11.54
CA GLU A 338 5.27 -11.02 -11.96
C GLU A 338 6.10 -9.75 -12.22
N VAL A 339 7.34 -9.75 -11.79
CA VAL A 339 8.35 -8.76 -12.22
C VAL A 339 8.81 -9.19 -13.59
N THR A 340 8.72 -8.28 -14.57
CA THR A 340 9.06 -8.56 -15.97
C THR A 340 10.40 -7.98 -16.36
N ASN A 341 10.83 -6.90 -15.69
CA ASN A 341 12.12 -6.26 -15.92
C ASN A 341 12.60 -5.60 -14.63
N ILE A 342 13.91 -5.45 -14.48
CA ILE A 342 14.56 -4.70 -13.39
C ILE A 342 15.44 -3.65 -14.06
N ASN A 343 15.15 -2.38 -13.81
CA ASN A 343 15.81 -1.22 -14.41
C ASN A 343 17.01 -0.80 -13.54
N VAL A 344 18.10 -1.56 -13.57
CA VAL A 344 19.30 -1.28 -12.75
C VAL A 344 20.04 -0.07 -13.33
N PRO A 345 20.37 0.96 -12.54
CA PRO A 345 21.23 2.05 -12.99
C PRO A 345 22.63 1.55 -13.43
N GLU A 346 23.15 2.12 -14.50
CA GLU A 346 24.42 1.68 -15.09
C GLU A 346 25.60 1.71 -14.12
N LEU A 347 25.66 2.72 -13.23
CA LEU A 347 26.71 2.81 -12.22
C LEU A 347 26.64 1.66 -11.19
N ILE A 348 25.44 1.26 -10.80
CA ILE A 348 25.20 0.13 -9.89
C ILE A 348 25.57 -1.19 -10.56
N GLU A 349 25.18 -1.37 -11.85
CA GLU A 349 25.52 -2.55 -12.62
C GLU A 349 27.04 -2.68 -12.79
N ASN A 350 27.72 -1.59 -13.18
CA ASN A 350 29.19 -1.56 -13.33
C ASN A 350 29.93 -1.79 -12.01
N ALA A 351 29.34 -1.43 -10.87
CA ALA A 351 29.88 -1.70 -9.55
C ALA A 351 29.63 -3.14 -9.05
N GLY A 352 28.85 -3.95 -9.81
CA GLY A 352 28.46 -5.30 -9.41
C GLY A 352 27.44 -5.36 -8.27
N LEU A 353 26.69 -4.28 -8.05
CA LEU A 353 25.72 -4.11 -6.95
C LEU A 353 24.26 -4.32 -7.41
N SER A 354 24.04 -4.92 -8.56
CA SER A 354 22.69 -5.15 -9.11
C SER A 354 21.81 -5.97 -8.16
N GLY A 355 22.38 -6.95 -7.44
CA GLY A 355 21.68 -7.76 -6.47
C GLY A 355 21.24 -6.97 -5.22
N ASP A 356 21.97 -5.91 -4.86
CA ASP A 356 21.63 -5.02 -3.76
C ASP A 356 20.61 -3.96 -4.16
N PHE A 357 20.43 -3.71 -5.47
CA PHE A 357 19.49 -2.70 -5.96
C PHE A 357 18.03 -3.17 -5.85
N PHE A 358 17.76 -4.39 -6.28
CA PHE A 358 16.44 -5.01 -6.14
C PHE A 358 16.64 -6.48 -5.81
N ASP A 359 16.53 -6.80 -4.54
CA ASP A 359 16.82 -8.13 -4.02
C ASP A 359 15.59 -9.06 -4.04
N GLY A 360 15.81 -10.34 -3.70
CA GLY A 360 14.74 -11.33 -3.71
C GLY A 360 13.66 -11.06 -2.65
N GLN A 361 13.93 -10.30 -1.60
CA GLN A 361 12.96 -9.90 -0.59
C GLN A 361 11.98 -8.88 -1.18
N GLU A 362 12.48 -7.87 -1.86
CA GLU A 362 11.65 -6.84 -2.50
C GLU A 362 10.80 -7.44 -3.62
N GLU A 363 11.36 -8.34 -4.44
CA GLU A 363 10.60 -9.08 -5.46
C GLU A 363 9.47 -9.90 -4.83
N ALA A 364 9.73 -10.56 -3.73
CA ALA A 364 8.75 -11.41 -3.07
C ALA A 364 7.59 -10.61 -2.46
N PHE A 365 7.82 -9.42 -1.94
CA PHE A 365 6.74 -8.53 -1.49
C PHE A 365 5.78 -8.16 -2.63
N LEU A 366 6.28 -8.05 -3.85
CA LEU A 366 5.45 -7.79 -5.02
C LEU A 366 4.72 -9.03 -5.53
N THR A 367 5.29 -10.24 -5.39
CA THR A 367 4.88 -11.41 -6.17
C THR A 367 4.28 -12.54 -5.36
N ILE A 368 4.75 -12.80 -4.14
CA ILE A 368 4.39 -14.00 -3.34
C ILE A 368 4.05 -13.74 -1.87
N ALA A 369 4.26 -12.54 -1.36
CA ALA A 369 3.92 -12.17 0.01
C ALA A 369 2.42 -11.88 0.21
N GLN A 370 1.63 -11.88 -0.87
CA GLN A 370 0.18 -11.71 -0.87
C GLN A 370 -0.50 -12.99 -1.35
N PRO A 371 -1.64 -13.40 -0.75
CA PRO A 371 -2.36 -14.57 -1.21
C PRO A 371 -2.81 -14.42 -2.67
N ARG A 372 -2.42 -15.36 -3.53
CA ARG A 372 -2.85 -15.40 -4.93
C ARG A 372 -4.29 -15.85 -5.10
N THR A 373 -4.86 -16.45 -4.06
CA THR A 373 -6.24 -16.96 -4.04
C THR A 373 -6.93 -16.47 -2.79
N LYS A 374 -8.11 -15.86 -2.96
CA LYS A 374 -8.99 -15.50 -1.87
C LYS A 374 -10.43 -15.88 -2.23
N LEU A 375 -11.08 -16.67 -1.35
CA LEU A 375 -12.47 -17.05 -1.52
C LEU A 375 -13.28 -16.53 -0.32
N ASN A 376 -14.44 -15.97 -0.57
CA ASN A 376 -15.36 -15.48 0.47
C ASN A 376 -16.75 -16.03 0.17
N LEU A 377 -17.23 -16.94 1.00
CA LEU A 377 -18.58 -17.48 0.96
C LEU A 377 -19.37 -16.92 2.14
N THR A 378 -20.41 -16.16 1.84
CA THR A 378 -21.33 -15.62 2.84
C THR A 378 -22.71 -16.21 2.61
N ASN A 379 -23.28 -16.79 3.67
CA ASN A 379 -24.64 -17.32 3.72
C ASN A 379 -25.43 -16.54 4.78
N SER A 380 -26.54 -15.93 4.39
CA SER A 380 -27.38 -15.16 5.31
C SER A 380 -28.82 -15.65 5.22
N LEU A 381 -29.31 -16.21 6.33
CA LEU A 381 -30.69 -16.64 6.51
C LEU A 381 -31.45 -15.53 7.24
N ILE A 382 -32.41 -14.91 6.57
CA ILE A 382 -33.03 -13.67 7.03
C ILE A 382 -34.55 -13.74 6.95
N ASN A 383 -35.24 -13.25 7.99
CA ASN A 383 -36.62 -12.86 7.95
C ASN A 383 -36.81 -11.48 8.59
N ASP A 384 -38.04 -11.02 8.78
CA ASP A 384 -38.34 -9.69 9.34
C ASP A 384 -37.75 -9.49 10.76
N LYS A 385 -37.59 -10.57 11.52
CA LYS A 385 -37.16 -10.53 12.92
C LYS A 385 -35.73 -10.98 13.15
N TRP A 386 -35.25 -11.96 12.39
CA TRP A 386 -33.97 -12.59 12.59
C TRP A 386 -33.07 -12.56 11.36
N ALA A 387 -31.76 -12.38 11.57
CA ALA A 387 -30.76 -12.60 10.56
C ALA A 387 -29.62 -13.44 11.14
N PHE A 388 -29.31 -14.56 10.49
CA PHE A 388 -28.18 -15.43 10.79
C PHE A 388 -27.19 -15.33 9.67
N THR A 389 -25.96 -14.91 9.95
CA THR A 389 -24.92 -14.77 8.92
C THR A 389 -23.72 -15.65 9.25
N LEU A 390 -23.38 -16.53 8.32
CA LEU A 390 -22.16 -17.34 8.33
C LEU A 390 -21.27 -16.87 7.18
N ARG A 391 -20.05 -16.46 7.49
CA ARG A 391 -19.05 -16.07 6.49
C ARG A 391 -17.82 -16.93 6.63
N ASN A 392 -17.39 -17.53 5.53
CA ASN A 392 -16.16 -18.30 5.42
C ASN A 392 -15.23 -17.60 4.45
N VAL A 393 -14.02 -17.23 4.90
CA VAL A 393 -12.99 -16.63 4.07
C VAL A 393 -11.79 -17.56 4.04
N PHE A 394 -11.49 -18.07 2.85
CA PHE A 394 -10.27 -18.81 2.59
C PHE A 394 -9.22 -17.86 2.02
N TYR A 395 -8.07 -17.86 2.64
CA TYR A 395 -6.86 -17.19 2.16
C TYR A 395 -5.88 -18.24 1.67
N GLY A 396 -5.37 -18.09 0.45
CA GLY A 396 -4.33 -18.95 -0.11
C GLY A 396 -3.02 -18.87 0.68
N GLU A 397 -2.06 -19.68 0.31
CA GLU A 397 -0.71 -19.64 0.86
C GLU A 397 0.00 -18.33 0.51
N VAL A 398 0.94 -17.94 1.37
CA VAL A 398 1.88 -16.86 1.16
C VAL A 398 3.30 -17.34 1.44
N THR A 399 4.27 -16.68 0.86
CA THR A 399 5.68 -16.98 1.08
C THR A 399 6.39 -15.78 1.66
N ASP A 400 7.05 -15.97 2.81
CA ASP A 400 7.98 -14.98 3.37
C ASP A 400 9.39 -15.31 2.83
N PRO A 401 10.01 -14.39 2.06
CA PRO A 401 11.28 -14.64 1.41
C PRO A 401 12.37 -14.32 2.37
N ASP A 402 12.74 -14.45 3.29
CA ASP A 402 13.93 -14.00 4.06
C ASP A 402 13.81 -14.19 5.55
N GLU A 403 13.60 -15.41 5.91
CA GLU A 403 13.76 -15.75 7.31
C GLU A 403 15.22 -15.91 7.76
N LEU A 404 16.16 -16.01 6.83
CA LEU A 404 17.56 -16.34 7.14
C LEU A 404 18.56 -15.23 6.80
N GLY A 405 18.10 -14.00 6.56
CA GLY A 405 18.98 -12.84 6.56
C GLY A 405 19.47 -12.35 5.22
N GLY A 406 18.54 -11.99 4.33
CA GLY A 406 18.85 -11.02 3.28
C GLY A 406 19.75 -11.51 2.15
N GLN A 407 19.85 -12.82 1.93
CA GLN A 407 20.52 -13.32 0.74
C GLN A 407 19.57 -13.21 -0.44
N SER A 408 19.95 -12.36 -1.39
CA SER A 408 19.26 -12.18 -2.66
C SER A 408 19.08 -13.50 -3.43
N ARG A 409 17.95 -13.69 -4.10
CA ARG A 409 17.79 -14.78 -5.08
C ARG A 409 18.88 -14.77 -6.17
N PHE A 410 19.46 -13.61 -6.44
CA PHE A 410 20.54 -13.42 -7.40
C PHE A 410 21.90 -13.85 -6.87
N GLU A 411 22.07 -14.04 -5.56
CA GLU A 411 23.30 -14.52 -4.93
C GLU A 411 23.30 -16.03 -4.63
N GLY A 412 22.36 -16.77 -5.19
CA GLY A 412 22.31 -18.23 -5.06
C GLY A 412 21.53 -18.74 -3.84
N ALA A 413 20.71 -17.88 -3.20
CA ALA A 413 19.71 -18.33 -2.24
C ALA A 413 18.76 -19.31 -2.93
N THR A 414 18.68 -20.51 -2.40
CA THR A 414 17.79 -21.54 -2.95
C THR A 414 16.36 -21.29 -2.49
N ILE A 415 15.36 -21.65 -3.32
CA ILE A 415 13.93 -21.61 -3.00
C ILE A 415 13.60 -22.32 -1.65
N ASN A 416 14.50 -23.13 -1.14
CA ASN A 416 14.37 -23.87 0.11
C ASN A 416 14.51 -23.00 1.39
N ASP A 417 14.97 -21.77 1.26
CA ASP A 417 15.17 -20.88 2.41
C ASP A 417 13.92 -20.02 2.71
N ASN A 418 12.93 -20.02 1.82
CA ASN A 418 11.68 -19.31 2.00
C ASN A 418 10.73 -20.03 2.97
N ALA A 419 10.08 -19.29 3.89
CA ALA A 419 9.00 -19.84 4.69
C ALA A 419 7.69 -19.79 3.90
N ILE A 420 7.01 -20.93 3.81
CA ILE A 420 5.68 -21.03 3.20
C ILE A 420 4.65 -21.16 4.33
N TYR A 421 3.74 -20.21 4.39
CA TYR A 421 2.59 -20.24 5.30
C TYR A 421 1.36 -20.73 4.54
N GLY A 422 0.83 -21.89 4.96
CA GLY A 422 -0.25 -22.59 4.28
C GLY A 422 -1.57 -21.82 4.26
N GLY A 423 -2.43 -22.17 3.32
CA GLY A 423 -3.75 -21.55 3.21
C GLY A 423 -4.60 -21.77 4.47
N LYS A 424 -5.42 -20.76 4.86
CA LYS A 424 -6.25 -20.76 6.07
C LYS A 424 -7.70 -20.42 5.76
N LEU A 425 -8.61 -21.07 6.49
CA LEU A 425 -10.04 -20.79 6.45
C LEU A 425 -10.46 -20.10 7.75
N ILE A 426 -10.99 -18.88 7.62
CA ILE A 426 -11.53 -18.08 8.73
C ILE A 426 -13.06 -18.11 8.63
N THR A 427 -13.71 -18.41 9.74
CA THR A 427 -15.17 -18.47 9.83
C THR A 427 -15.68 -17.44 10.82
N ASP A 428 -16.60 -16.61 10.37
CA ASP A 428 -17.33 -15.65 11.19
C ASP A 428 -18.79 -16.08 11.29
N PHE A 429 -19.40 -15.84 12.44
CA PHE A 429 -20.82 -16.10 12.64
C PHE A 429 -21.47 -14.99 13.44
N SER A 430 -22.65 -14.55 13.05
CA SER A 430 -23.44 -13.58 13.81
C SER A 430 -24.93 -13.86 13.72
N VAL A 431 -25.63 -13.43 14.77
CA VAL A 431 -27.09 -13.47 14.87
C VAL A 431 -27.57 -12.08 15.22
N SER A 432 -28.49 -11.55 14.43
CA SER A 432 -29.16 -10.29 14.67
C SER A 432 -30.64 -10.51 14.94
N ASN A 433 -31.20 -9.76 15.87
CA ASN A 433 -32.63 -9.73 16.20
C ASN A 433 -33.16 -8.30 16.19
N ASN A 434 -34.21 -8.07 15.42
CA ASN A 434 -34.97 -6.82 15.45
C ASN A 434 -35.94 -6.87 16.64
N ILE A 435 -35.54 -6.24 17.77
CA ILE A 435 -36.35 -6.17 19.00
C ILE A 435 -37.57 -5.28 18.77
N SER A 436 -37.40 -4.20 17.99
CA SER A 436 -38.45 -3.30 17.53
C SER A 436 -38.10 -2.79 16.13
N GLU A 437 -39.02 -2.01 15.52
CA GLU A 437 -38.80 -1.38 14.20
C GLU A 437 -37.56 -0.46 14.19
N SER A 438 -37.18 0.11 15.35
CA SER A 438 -36.07 1.03 15.48
C SER A 438 -34.84 0.42 16.16
N THR A 439 -34.90 -0.82 16.66
CA THR A 439 -33.85 -1.39 17.53
C THR A 439 -33.43 -2.78 17.08
N THR A 440 -32.16 -2.94 16.77
CA THR A 440 -31.56 -4.23 16.42
C THR A 440 -30.42 -4.58 17.39
N VAL A 441 -30.42 -5.80 17.88
CA VAL A 441 -29.31 -6.38 18.66
C VAL A 441 -28.61 -7.42 17.80
N THR A 442 -27.29 -7.34 17.71
CA THR A 442 -26.44 -8.35 17.02
C THR A 442 -25.43 -8.92 18.00
N ILE A 443 -25.30 -10.22 18.05
CA ILE A 443 -24.23 -10.92 18.77
C ILE A 443 -23.49 -11.76 17.75
N GLY A 444 -22.15 -11.74 17.78
CA GLY A 444 -21.35 -12.45 16.83
C GLY A 444 -19.94 -12.72 17.32
N ALA A 445 -19.26 -13.55 16.54
CA ALA A 445 -17.84 -13.80 16.68
C ALA A 445 -17.17 -13.83 15.31
N ASN A 446 -16.09 -13.12 15.17
CA ASN A 446 -15.17 -13.25 14.06
C ASN A 446 -14.13 -14.30 14.41
N ASN A 447 -13.70 -15.08 13.39
CA ASN A 447 -12.75 -16.15 13.57
C ASN A 447 -13.16 -17.11 14.71
N ILE A 448 -14.38 -17.66 14.63
CA ILE A 448 -14.98 -18.45 15.73
C ILE A 448 -14.15 -19.67 16.14
N PHE A 449 -13.36 -20.21 15.20
CA PHE A 449 -12.50 -21.37 15.43
C PHE A 449 -11.11 -21.01 15.94
N ASP A 450 -10.83 -19.70 16.18
CA ASP A 450 -9.57 -19.22 16.75
C ASP A 450 -8.34 -19.61 15.91
N VAL A 451 -8.48 -19.47 14.58
CA VAL A 451 -7.43 -19.80 13.61
C VAL A 451 -6.36 -18.71 13.61
N TYR A 452 -5.10 -19.09 13.57
CA TYR A 452 -3.94 -18.21 13.51
C TYR A 452 -3.14 -18.47 12.22
N PRO A 453 -2.32 -17.50 11.76
CA PRO A 453 -1.28 -17.75 10.76
C PRO A 453 -0.34 -18.87 11.22
N ASP A 454 0.44 -19.42 10.31
CA ASP A 454 1.50 -20.36 10.69
C ASP A 454 2.60 -19.64 11.48
N ASP A 455 3.20 -20.34 12.44
CA ASP A 455 4.29 -19.80 13.24
C ASP A 455 5.55 -19.59 12.39
N ASN A 456 6.26 -18.51 12.67
CA ASN A 456 7.61 -18.31 12.15
C ASN A 456 8.54 -19.43 12.62
N ARG A 457 9.49 -19.79 11.77
CA ARG A 457 10.60 -20.67 12.19
C ARG A 457 11.36 -20.03 13.36
N PRO A 458 11.83 -20.82 14.35
CA PRO A 458 12.50 -20.27 15.53
C PRO A 458 13.67 -19.31 15.24
N GLY A 459 14.44 -19.55 14.16
CA GLY A 459 15.55 -18.68 13.74
C GLY A 459 15.14 -17.34 13.14
N SER A 460 13.86 -17.19 12.73
CA SER A 460 13.33 -16.00 12.07
C SER A 460 12.46 -15.14 12.99
N GLN A 461 12.24 -15.61 14.21
CA GLN A 461 11.53 -14.85 15.22
C GLN A 461 12.42 -13.71 15.72
N SER A 462 12.03 -12.47 15.48
CA SER A 462 12.75 -11.30 15.96
C SER A 462 12.84 -11.35 17.50
N ASN A 463 14.04 -11.56 18.05
CA ASN A 463 14.30 -11.70 19.47
C ASN A 463 13.46 -12.77 20.18
N ALA A 464 13.03 -13.82 19.49
CA ALA A 464 12.13 -14.87 19.98
C ALA A 464 10.76 -14.30 20.51
N SER A 465 10.38 -13.12 20.09
CA SER A 465 9.24 -12.40 20.67
C SER A 465 8.00 -12.38 19.76
N PHE A 466 8.18 -12.67 18.46
CA PHE A 466 7.08 -12.67 17.48
C PHE A 466 6.91 -14.07 16.88
N PRO A 467 5.90 -14.83 17.32
CA PRO A 467 5.66 -16.17 16.77
C PRO A 467 5.16 -16.13 15.33
N TYR A 468 4.59 -15.02 14.85
CA TYR A 468 4.09 -14.86 13.49
C TYR A 468 4.94 -13.92 12.67
N SER A 469 4.94 -14.08 11.33
CA SER A 469 5.59 -13.12 10.45
C SER A 469 4.98 -11.73 10.61
N ARG A 470 5.83 -10.74 10.84
CA ARG A 470 5.44 -9.32 10.86
C ARG A 470 5.40 -8.70 9.46
N ARG A 471 5.99 -9.37 8.47
CA ARG A 471 6.13 -8.89 7.09
C ARG A 471 5.10 -9.50 6.17
N THR A 472 4.79 -10.78 6.37
CA THR A 472 3.96 -11.58 5.48
C THR A 472 2.91 -12.32 6.29
N SER A 473 1.65 -11.92 6.16
CA SER A 473 0.52 -12.56 6.84
C SER A 473 -0.73 -12.46 5.99
N GLN A 474 -1.46 -13.56 5.85
CA GLN A 474 -2.72 -13.59 5.09
C GLN A 474 -3.84 -12.81 5.78
N PHE A 475 -3.80 -12.73 7.11
CA PHE A 475 -4.80 -12.07 7.97
C PHE A 475 -4.17 -11.72 9.34
N GLY A 476 -4.91 -10.98 10.17
CA GLY A 476 -4.43 -10.58 11.50
C GLY A 476 -4.27 -11.75 12.47
N PHE A 477 -3.39 -11.59 13.45
CA PHE A 477 -3.02 -12.61 14.46
C PHE A 477 -3.71 -12.39 15.82
N THR A 478 -4.83 -11.66 15.85
CA THR A 478 -5.57 -11.38 17.10
C THR A 478 -6.48 -12.54 17.55
N GLY A 479 -6.63 -13.57 16.71
CA GLY A 479 -7.48 -14.71 17.01
C GLY A 479 -8.97 -14.39 17.01
N ARG A 480 -9.73 -15.09 17.84
CA ARG A 480 -11.19 -14.93 17.94
C ARG A 480 -11.57 -13.60 18.59
N TYR A 481 -12.53 -12.91 17.97
CA TYR A 481 -13.13 -11.69 18.50
C TYR A 481 -14.65 -11.85 18.67
N VAL A 482 -15.15 -11.73 19.89
CA VAL A 482 -16.58 -11.82 20.21
C VAL A 482 -17.11 -10.39 20.44
N PHE A 483 -18.27 -10.09 19.88
CA PHE A 483 -18.88 -8.77 19.97
C PHE A 483 -20.39 -8.81 20.20
N ALA A 484 -20.91 -7.76 20.83
CA ALA A 484 -22.31 -7.41 20.84
C ALA A 484 -22.49 -5.99 20.31
N ARG A 485 -23.50 -5.78 19.46
CA ARG A 485 -23.83 -4.49 18.85
C ARG A 485 -25.30 -4.18 19.13
N LEU A 486 -25.57 -2.96 19.53
CA LEU A 486 -26.89 -2.40 19.65
C LEU A 486 -27.03 -1.26 18.63
N SER A 487 -27.98 -1.36 17.73
CA SER A 487 -28.23 -0.36 16.68
C SER A 487 -29.61 0.26 16.90
N PHE A 488 -29.67 1.59 16.87
CA PHE A 488 -30.90 2.36 16.94
C PHE A 488 -31.07 3.20 15.67
N MET A 489 -32.26 3.17 15.12
CA MET A 489 -32.67 4.09 14.05
C MET A 489 -33.44 5.25 14.71
N LEU A 490 -32.91 6.46 14.62
CA LEU A 490 -33.61 7.68 15.02
C LEU A 490 -34.51 8.10 13.86
N GLN A 491 -35.79 8.26 14.16
CA GLN A 491 -36.79 8.75 13.19
C GLN A 491 -36.75 10.27 13.11
#